data_b89474bcd0a645ded736c10257d1213a
#
_entry.id   b89474bcd0a645ded736c10257d1213a
#
_cell.length_a   1.000
_cell.length_b   1.000
_cell.length_c   1.000
_cell.angle_alpha   90.00
_cell.angle_beta   90.00
_cell.angle_gamma   90.00
#
_symmetry.space_group_name_H-M   'P 1'
#
loop_
_entity.id
_entity.type
_entity.pdbx_description
1 polymer ?
#
loop_
_entity_poly.entity_id
_entity_poly.type
_entity_poly.pdbx_seq_one_letter_code
_entity_poly.pdbx_strand_id
1 'polypeptide(L)'
;LGTPAMQEELASGDWLPGRGTADMKGGLAVGIFKALTLPEDAETGLLFVAVCDEENISAGMRSAVGLLLQLRERFALTYTAALVLEPQLPLAGSDFMLYNGSIGKMLPMIVAKGKLAHCGEPLKGLNAAHLIAEITARIDLNPEFVTEDFGLASAPPIVQIMKDLKQTYDVSLPELAVMCVNLLFLGENVLDETIAKLRRVCEESAAAIMQKYE
;
A
#
# COMPACT_ATOMS: atom_id res chain seq x y z
N LEU A 1 -6.27 26.23 -6.12
CA LEU A 1 -5.55 25.14 -5.54
C LEU A 1 -4.08 25.29 -5.91
N GLY A 2 -3.18 25.25 -4.95
CA GLY A 2 -1.75 25.55 -5.09
C GLY A 2 -1.33 26.88 -4.47
N THR A 3 -0.05 27.04 -4.23
CA THR A 3 0.50 28.29 -3.71
C THR A 3 0.46 29.40 -4.76
N PRO A 4 0.49 30.70 -4.39
CA PRO A 4 0.58 31.77 -5.36
C PRO A 4 1.76 31.62 -6.34
N ALA A 5 2.92 31.15 -5.87
CA ALA A 5 4.08 30.89 -6.72
C ALA A 5 3.80 29.81 -7.78
N MET A 6 3.12 28.72 -7.41
CA MET A 6 2.73 27.69 -8.39
C MET A 6 1.74 28.21 -9.44
N GLN A 7 0.85 29.12 -9.04
CA GLN A 7 -0.10 29.73 -9.99
C GLN A 7 0.62 30.65 -10.97
N GLU A 8 1.61 31.40 -10.51
CA GLU A 8 2.45 32.25 -11.34
C GLU A 8 3.31 31.44 -12.31
N GLU A 9 3.93 30.35 -11.85
CA GLU A 9 4.66 29.40 -12.69
C GLU A 9 3.78 28.79 -13.78
N LEU A 10 2.58 28.33 -13.44
CA LEU A 10 1.64 27.79 -14.40
C LEU A 10 1.17 28.84 -15.42
N ALA A 11 1.03 30.10 -15.02
CA ALA A 11 0.65 31.21 -15.88
C ALA A 11 1.77 31.64 -16.84
N SER A 12 3.04 31.34 -16.54
CA SER A 12 4.20 31.66 -17.41
C SER A 12 4.14 30.97 -18.76
N GLY A 13 3.49 29.81 -18.85
CA GLY A 13 3.47 28.95 -20.04
C GLY A 13 4.71 28.06 -20.21
N ASP A 14 5.68 28.13 -19.29
CA ASP A 14 6.89 27.33 -19.32
C ASP A 14 6.69 25.93 -18.73
N TRP A 15 5.55 25.70 -18.11
CA TRP A 15 5.17 24.44 -17.45
C TRP A 15 3.99 23.75 -18.13
N LEU A 16 4.14 22.46 -18.40
CA LEU A 16 3.07 21.60 -18.90
C LEU A 16 2.61 20.66 -17.78
N PRO A 17 1.54 21.01 -17.06
CA PRO A 17 1.00 20.12 -16.03
C PRO A 17 0.31 18.91 -16.67
N GLY A 18 0.44 17.75 -16.03
CA GLY A 18 -0.20 16.54 -16.52
C GLY A 18 -0.19 15.41 -15.49
N ARG A 19 -1.15 14.50 -15.61
CA ARG A 19 -1.19 13.32 -14.76
C ARG A 19 0.01 12.42 -15.04
N GLY A 20 0.62 11.88 -13.97
CA GLY A 20 1.77 10.98 -14.05
C GLY A 20 3.08 11.67 -14.43
N THR A 21 3.14 13.02 -14.43
CA THR A 21 4.40 13.73 -14.69
C THR A 21 5.38 13.56 -13.55
N ALA A 22 4.93 13.68 -12.30
CA ALA A 22 5.75 13.38 -11.14
C ALA A 22 5.86 11.87 -10.94
N ASP A 23 4.77 11.17 -10.87
CA ASP A 23 4.68 9.74 -10.62
C ASP A 23 4.19 9.00 -11.88
N MET A 24 5.14 8.32 -12.65
CA MET A 24 6.59 8.61 -12.49
C MET A 24 7.26 8.87 -13.85
N LYS A 25 6.62 9.66 -14.75
CA LYS A 25 7.21 9.97 -16.07
C LYS A 25 8.54 10.73 -15.96
N GLY A 26 8.71 11.53 -14.89
CA GLY A 26 9.98 12.19 -14.60
C GLY A 26 11.11 11.17 -14.38
N GLY A 27 10.87 10.16 -13.54
CA GLY A 27 11.82 9.06 -13.34
C GLY A 27 12.11 8.28 -14.63
N LEU A 28 11.07 7.95 -15.41
CA LEU A 28 11.25 7.30 -16.72
C LEU A 28 12.13 8.12 -17.67
N ALA A 29 11.94 9.43 -17.74
CA ALA A 29 12.76 10.33 -18.57
C ALA A 29 14.23 10.30 -18.13
N VAL A 30 14.51 10.35 -16.83
CA VAL A 30 15.87 10.22 -16.29
C VAL A 30 16.48 8.87 -16.65
N GLY A 31 15.74 7.78 -16.50
CA GLY A 31 16.20 6.44 -16.84
C GLY A 31 16.54 6.28 -18.32
N ILE A 32 15.68 6.77 -19.21
CA ILE A 32 15.91 6.78 -20.66
C ILE A 32 17.14 7.63 -21.00
N PHE A 33 17.24 8.84 -20.43
CA PHE A 33 18.41 9.70 -20.66
C PHE A 33 19.70 9.00 -20.26
N LYS A 34 19.75 8.36 -19.10
CA LYS A 34 20.92 7.62 -18.64
C LYS A 34 21.24 6.43 -19.52
N ALA A 35 20.23 5.70 -20.00
CA ALA A 35 20.46 4.60 -20.94
C ALA A 35 21.06 5.06 -22.28
N LEU A 36 20.62 6.22 -22.79
CA LEU A 36 21.12 6.80 -24.04
C LEU A 36 22.48 7.46 -23.90
N THR A 37 22.88 7.86 -22.70
CA THR A 37 24.14 8.58 -22.44
C THR A 37 25.18 7.75 -21.68
N LEU A 38 24.95 6.43 -21.57
CA LEU A 38 25.93 5.54 -20.94
C LEU A 38 27.19 5.53 -21.80
N PRO A 39 28.37 5.80 -21.19
CA PRO A 39 29.63 5.74 -21.94
C PRO A 39 29.90 4.35 -22.54
N GLU A 40 30.49 4.28 -23.71
CA GLU A 40 30.84 3.01 -24.38
C GLU A 40 31.89 2.19 -23.58
N ASP A 41 32.72 2.87 -22.82
CA ASP A 41 33.74 2.28 -21.95
C ASP A 41 33.27 2.04 -20.52
N ALA A 42 31.95 2.13 -20.25
CA ALA A 42 31.41 1.85 -18.94
C ALA A 42 31.68 0.40 -18.52
N GLU A 43 32.22 0.21 -17.31
CA GLU A 43 32.51 -1.12 -16.75
C GLU A 43 31.28 -1.94 -16.42
N THR A 44 30.12 -1.28 -16.30
CA THR A 44 28.83 -1.89 -15.97
C THR A 44 27.79 -1.56 -17.04
N GLY A 45 27.00 -2.55 -17.40
CA GLY A 45 25.84 -2.36 -18.28
C GLY A 45 24.64 -1.76 -17.53
N LEU A 46 23.74 -1.16 -18.27
CA LEU A 46 22.45 -0.67 -17.79
C LEU A 46 21.31 -1.41 -18.48
N LEU A 47 20.43 -2.02 -17.69
CA LEU A 47 19.17 -2.57 -18.16
C LEU A 47 18.04 -1.65 -17.70
N PHE A 48 17.43 -0.91 -18.61
CA PHE A 48 16.26 -0.08 -18.32
C PHE A 48 14.99 -0.91 -18.46
N VAL A 49 14.18 -0.93 -17.40
CA VAL A 49 12.92 -1.68 -17.33
C VAL A 49 11.79 -0.73 -17.02
N ALA A 50 10.85 -0.58 -17.93
CA ALA A 50 9.62 0.18 -17.73
C ALA A 50 8.44 -0.79 -17.72
N VAL A 51 7.64 -0.75 -16.69
CA VAL A 51 6.50 -1.64 -16.48
C VAL A 51 5.24 -0.83 -16.18
N CYS A 52 4.07 -1.45 -16.36
CA CYS A 52 2.79 -0.87 -16.02
C CYS A 52 2.27 -1.38 -14.66
N ASP A 53 1.17 -0.76 -14.20
CA ASP A 53 0.37 -1.23 -13.05
C ASP A 53 1.16 -1.37 -11.73
N GLU A 54 2.06 -0.42 -11.43
CA GLU A 54 2.75 -0.40 -10.13
C GLU A 54 1.73 -0.30 -8.99
N GLU A 55 0.79 0.62 -9.08
CA GLU A 55 -0.27 0.87 -8.10
C GLU A 55 -1.25 -0.32 -7.90
N ASN A 56 -1.23 -1.28 -8.80
CA ASN A 56 -2.01 -2.51 -8.73
C ASN A 56 -1.14 -3.70 -8.31
N ILE A 57 -0.57 -3.63 -7.11
CA ILE A 57 0.29 -4.67 -6.52
C ILE A 57 1.48 -4.99 -7.46
N SER A 58 2.04 -3.97 -8.11
CA SER A 58 3.19 -4.07 -9.03
C SER A 58 3.02 -5.17 -10.09
N ALA A 59 1.84 -5.26 -10.71
CA ALA A 59 1.49 -6.34 -11.64
C ALA A 59 2.49 -6.47 -12.80
N GLY A 60 2.93 -5.35 -13.36
CA GLY A 60 3.92 -5.29 -14.43
C GLY A 60 5.29 -5.82 -13.98
N MET A 61 5.79 -5.40 -12.82
CA MET A 61 7.09 -5.86 -12.32
C MET A 61 7.07 -7.34 -11.94
N ARG A 62 6.00 -7.82 -11.32
CA ARG A 62 5.83 -9.25 -11.01
C ARG A 62 5.87 -10.13 -12.27
N SER A 63 5.33 -9.64 -13.37
CA SER A 63 5.42 -10.32 -14.67
C SER A 63 6.83 -10.21 -15.28
N ALA A 64 7.51 -9.08 -15.09
CA ALA A 64 8.85 -8.85 -15.63
C ALA A 64 9.95 -9.71 -14.95
N VAL A 65 9.77 -10.13 -13.69
CA VAL A 65 10.78 -10.93 -12.98
C VAL A 65 11.16 -12.21 -13.76
N GLY A 66 10.19 -12.91 -14.34
CA GLY A 66 10.47 -14.09 -15.17
C GLY A 66 11.32 -13.79 -16.39
N LEU A 67 11.08 -12.66 -17.05
CA LEU A 67 11.88 -12.19 -18.17
C LEU A 67 13.31 -11.81 -17.72
N LEU A 68 13.46 -11.12 -16.60
CA LEU A 68 14.76 -10.75 -16.04
C LEU A 68 15.62 -11.98 -15.75
N LEU A 69 15.01 -13.04 -15.23
CA LEU A 69 15.71 -14.32 -15.01
C LEU A 69 16.18 -14.94 -16.33
N GLN A 70 15.33 -14.95 -17.35
CA GLN A 70 15.71 -15.44 -18.71
C GLN A 70 16.83 -14.63 -19.34
N LEU A 71 16.77 -13.29 -19.21
CA LEU A 71 17.84 -12.42 -19.71
C LEU A 71 19.16 -12.66 -18.98
N ARG A 72 19.11 -12.86 -17.66
CA ARG A 72 20.28 -13.21 -16.85
C ARG A 72 20.96 -14.47 -17.38
N GLU A 73 20.19 -15.53 -17.61
CA GLU A 73 20.71 -16.80 -18.12
C GLU A 73 21.23 -16.68 -19.56
N ARG A 74 20.43 -16.05 -20.43
CA ARG A 74 20.75 -15.94 -21.87
C ARG A 74 22.01 -15.12 -22.14
N PHE A 75 22.24 -14.07 -21.38
CA PHE A 75 23.33 -13.12 -21.57
C PHE A 75 24.39 -13.17 -20.46
N ALA A 76 24.32 -14.17 -19.58
CA ALA A 76 25.24 -14.33 -18.43
C ALA A 76 25.35 -13.04 -17.59
N LEU A 77 24.22 -12.35 -17.34
CA LEU A 77 24.18 -11.10 -16.61
C LEU A 77 24.32 -11.34 -15.10
N THR A 78 24.98 -10.41 -14.42
CA THR A 78 24.97 -10.28 -12.97
C THR A 78 24.31 -8.97 -12.60
N TYR A 79 23.15 -9.03 -11.98
CA TYR A 79 22.47 -7.84 -11.46
C TYR A 79 23.14 -7.43 -10.14
N THR A 80 23.83 -6.31 -10.14
CA THR A 80 24.57 -5.80 -8.97
C THR A 80 23.78 -4.80 -8.15
N ALA A 81 22.87 -4.06 -8.78
CA ALA A 81 21.99 -3.10 -8.13
C ALA A 81 20.69 -2.93 -8.92
N ALA A 82 19.65 -2.52 -8.23
CA ALA A 82 18.40 -2.05 -8.81
C ALA A 82 18.14 -0.62 -8.32
N LEU A 83 17.92 0.29 -9.27
CA LEU A 83 17.56 1.68 -8.98
C LEU A 83 16.10 1.89 -9.32
N VAL A 84 15.31 2.28 -8.34
CA VAL A 84 13.89 2.62 -8.50
C VAL A 84 13.80 4.13 -8.56
N LEU A 85 13.28 4.65 -9.68
CA LEU A 85 13.27 6.08 -10.00
C LEU A 85 11.96 6.76 -9.59
N GLU A 86 11.42 6.34 -8.45
CA GLU A 86 10.19 6.92 -7.89
C GLU A 86 10.40 8.36 -7.38
N PRO A 87 9.39 9.22 -7.55
CA PRO A 87 9.47 10.57 -7.03
C PRO A 87 9.45 10.55 -5.49
N GLN A 88 10.32 11.33 -4.89
CA GLN A 88 10.38 11.50 -3.45
C GLN A 88 10.26 12.98 -3.08
N LEU A 89 9.47 13.27 -2.06
CA LEU A 89 9.46 14.60 -1.47
C LEU A 89 10.61 14.67 -0.46
N PRO A 90 11.50 15.67 -0.56
CA PRO A 90 12.57 15.82 0.41
C PRO A 90 11.98 16.08 1.79
N LEU A 91 12.58 15.50 2.81
CA LEU A 91 12.26 15.85 4.19
C LEU A 91 12.72 17.29 4.47
N ALA A 92 12.02 17.98 5.36
CA ALA A 92 12.36 19.35 5.72
C ALA A 92 13.85 19.46 6.09
N GLY A 93 14.59 20.30 5.36
CA GLY A 93 16.02 20.56 5.57
C GLY A 93 16.97 19.66 4.77
N SER A 94 16.47 18.81 3.85
CA SER A 94 17.31 18.06 2.90
C SER A 94 16.95 18.39 1.47
N ASP A 95 17.97 18.55 0.61
CA ASP A 95 17.78 18.79 -0.83
C ASP A 95 17.76 17.49 -1.62
N PHE A 96 18.14 16.38 -1.01
CA PHE A 96 18.26 15.08 -1.66
C PHE A 96 17.97 13.94 -0.70
N MET A 97 17.25 12.93 -1.19
CA MET A 97 16.93 11.70 -0.46
C MET A 97 17.34 10.48 -1.28
N LEU A 98 18.09 9.57 -0.65
CA LEU A 98 18.40 8.25 -1.19
C LEU A 98 17.89 7.19 -0.21
N TYR A 99 16.95 6.38 -0.67
CA TYR A 99 16.47 5.22 0.07
C TYR A 99 17.30 4.00 -0.32
N ASN A 100 17.91 3.35 0.66
CA ASN A 100 18.74 2.15 0.46
C ASN A 100 18.09 0.88 1.03
N GLY A 101 16.78 0.90 1.20
CA GLY A 101 15.98 -0.21 1.69
C GLY A 101 14.51 -0.05 1.34
N SER A 102 13.70 -0.99 1.79
CA SER A 102 12.25 -0.95 1.63
C SER A 102 11.56 -1.28 2.95
N ILE A 103 10.41 -0.67 3.16
CA ILE A 103 9.53 -1.02 4.28
C ILE A 103 8.77 -2.30 3.97
N GLY A 104 8.50 -3.10 5.00
CA GLY A 104 7.60 -4.24 4.88
C GLY A 104 6.15 -3.77 4.74
N LYS A 105 5.38 -4.45 3.90
CA LYS A 105 3.96 -4.16 3.67
C LYS A 105 3.14 -5.43 3.63
N MET A 106 2.00 -5.44 4.32
CA MET A 106 1.00 -6.47 4.14
C MET A 106 -0.41 -5.86 4.03
N LEU A 107 -1.29 -6.59 3.38
CA LEU A 107 -2.68 -6.22 3.14
C LEU A 107 -3.61 -7.32 3.69
N PRO A 108 -3.71 -7.48 5.02
CA PRO A 108 -4.60 -8.47 5.59
C PRO A 108 -6.05 -8.15 5.25
N MET A 109 -6.77 -9.19 4.82
CA MET A 109 -8.21 -9.14 4.65
C MET A 109 -8.88 -9.80 5.85
N ILE A 110 -9.72 -9.06 6.53
CA ILE A 110 -10.53 -9.54 7.65
C ILE A 110 -11.94 -9.75 7.15
N VAL A 111 -12.47 -10.94 7.36
CA VAL A 111 -13.83 -11.33 6.97
C VAL A 111 -14.64 -11.61 8.24
N ALA A 112 -15.73 -10.89 8.42
CA ALA A 112 -16.69 -11.17 9.48
C ALA A 112 -17.87 -11.97 8.92
N LYS A 113 -18.21 -13.07 9.61
CA LYS A 113 -19.44 -13.81 9.38
C LYS A 113 -20.40 -13.57 10.54
N GLY A 114 -21.54 -13.00 10.23
CA GLY A 114 -22.64 -12.78 11.16
C GLY A 114 -23.69 -13.91 11.10
N LYS A 115 -24.89 -13.56 11.52
CA LYS A 115 -26.06 -14.42 11.47
C LYS A 115 -27.22 -13.64 10.86
N LEU A 116 -27.81 -14.20 9.84
CA LEU A 116 -28.96 -13.62 9.15
C LEU A 116 -30.18 -13.47 10.09
N ALA A 117 -30.81 -12.33 10.05
CA ALA A 117 -32.11 -12.08 10.69
C ALA A 117 -32.81 -10.90 9.99
N HIS A 118 -34.11 -10.78 10.16
CA HIS A 118 -34.87 -9.63 9.68
C HIS A 118 -34.47 -8.39 10.46
N CYS A 119 -34.37 -7.22 9.80
CA CYS A 119 -33.99 -5.95 10.45
C CYS A 119 -34.94 -5.53 11.58
N GLY A 120 -36.20 -5.96 11.54
CA GLY A 120 -37.18 -5.75 12.64
C GLY A 120 -36.95 -6.65 13.85
N GLU A 121 -36.08 -7.63 13.77
CA GLU A 121 -35.74 -8.57 14.86
C GLU A 121 -34.21 -8.71 14.98
N PRO A 122 -33.46 -7.60 15.17
CA PRO A 122 -32.02 -7.59 15.04
C PRO A 122 -31.30 -8.49 16.06
N LEU A 123 -31.88 -8.68 17.24
CA LEU A 123 -31.30 -9.51 18.31
C LEU A 123 -31.41 -11.03 18.04
N LYS A 124 -32.14 -11.45 17.00
CA LYS A 124 -32.17 -12.86 16.55
C LYS A 124 -31.01 -13.19 15.60
N GLY A 125 -30.29 -12.19 15.15
CA GLY A 125 -29.16 -12.32 14.23
C GLY A 125 -27.86 -11.78 14.81
N LEU A 126 -26.88 -11.57 13.93
CA LEU A 126 -25.63 -10.89 14.20
C LEU A 126 -25.20 -10.11 12.94
N ASN A 127 -25.09 -8.81 13.05
CA ASN A 127 -24.73 -7.96 11.91
C ASN A 127 -23.22 -7.99 11.66
N ALA A 128 -22.79 -8.61 10.56
CA ALA A 128 -21.38 -8.69 10.18
C ALA A 128 -20.76 -7.30 9.92
N ALA A 129 -21.53 -6.37 9.35
CA ALA A 129 -21.04 -5.02 9.12
C ALA A 129 -20.76 -4.26 10.43
N HIS A 130 -21.57 -4.49 11.48
CA HIS A 130 -21.31 -3.93 12.81
C HIS A 130 -20.01 -4.47 13.41
N LEU A 131 -19.74 -5.77 13.25
CA LEU A 131 -18.49 -6.38 13.70
C LEU A 131 -17.28 -5.80 12.98
N ILE A 132 -17.34 -5.64 11.66
CA ILE A 132 -16.26 -5.01 10.88
C ILE A 132 -16.08 -3.54 11.28
N ALA A 133 -17.15 -2.81 11.54
CA ALA A 133 -17.05 -1.42 12.00
C ALA A 133 -16.33 -1.30 13.36
N GLU A 134 -16.61 -2.20 14.30
CA GLU A 134 -15.92 -2.25 15.60
C GLU A 134 -14.43 -2.58 15.46
N ILE A 135 -14.10 -3.55 14.61
CA ILE A 135 -12.70 -3.90 14.30
C ILE A 135 -11.99 -2.71 13.64
N THR A 136 -12.64 -2.05 12.67
CA THR A 136 -12.12 -0.85 12.01
C THR A 136 -11.77 0.24 13.02
N ALA A 137 -12.68 0.55 13.94
CA ALA A 137 -12.48 1.60 14.94
C ALA A 137 -11.29 1.32 15.89
N ARG A 138 -10.88 0.06 16.01
CA ARG A 138 -9.73 -0.34 16.86
C ARG A 138 -8.43 -0.47 16.08
N ILE A 139 -8.46 -0.60 14.75
CA ILE A 139 -7.27 -0.79 13.94
C ILE A 139 -6.84 0.52 13.28
N ASP A 140 -7.77 1.28 12.70
CA ASP A 140 -7.43 2.46 11.91
C ASP A 140 -6.68 3.50 12.76
N LEU A 141 -5.51 3.91 12.29
CA LEU A 141 -4.58 4.83 12.98
C LEU A 141 -4.11 4.35 14.37
N ASN A 142 -4.22 3.07 14.70
CA ASN A 142 -3.84 2.57 16.01
C ASN A 142 -2.30 2.51 16.16
N PRO A 143 -1.70 3.29 17.10
CA PRO A 143 -0.26 3.35 17.28
C PRO A 143 0.37 2.06 17.81
N GLU A 144 -0.41 1.12 18.38
CA GLU A 144 0.13 -0.18 18.82
C GLU A 144 0.68 -1.04 17.66
N PHE A 145 0.30 -0.71 16.42
CA PHE A 145 0.80 -1.38 15.22
C PHE A 145 2.03 -0.69 14.61
N VAL A 146 2.41 0.47 15.11
CA VAL A 146 3.63 1.16 14.67
C VAL A 146 4.84 0.34 15.13
N THR A 147 5.76 0.13 14.21
CA THR A 147 7.04 -0.54 14.48
C THR A 147 8.18 0.42 14.22
N GLU A 148 9.27 0.25 14.95
CA GLU A 148 10.43 1.13 14.86
C GLU A 148 11.69 0.32 14.59
N ASP A 149 12.51 0.78 13.65
CA ASP A 149 13.83 0.25 13.38
C ASP A 149 14.72 1.31 12.71
N PHE A 150 16.03 1.22 12.90
CA PHE A 150 17.02 2.18 12.36
C PHE A 150 16.72 3.66 12.67
N GLY A 151 16.04 3.94 13.76
CA GLY A 151 15.63 5.31 14.12
C GLY A 151 14.47 5.85 13.29
N LEU A 152 13.77 4.99 12.58
CA LEU A 152 12.57 5.31 11.80
C LEU A 152 11.36 4.60 12.41
N ALA A 153 10.18 5.21 12.28
CA ALA A 153 8.91 4.62 12.65
C ALA A 153 8.07 4.33 11.39
N SER A 154 7.36 3.21 11.37
CA SER A 154 6.38 2.93 10.33
C SER A 154 5.16 3.86 10.47
N ALA A 155 4.41 4.05 9.39
CA ALA A 155 3.10 4.69 9.51
C ALA A 155 2.12 3.76 10.27
N PRO A 156 1.14 4.31 11.01
CA PRO A 156 0.08 3.51 11.60
C PRO A 156 -0.78 2.84 10.50
N PRO A 157 -1.54 1.79 10.84
CA PRO A 157 -2.38 1.10 9.88
C PRO A 157 -3.49 2.00 9.34
N ILE A 158 -3.88 1.76 8.07
CA ILE A 158 -5.00 2.43 7.42
C ILE A 158 -5.96 1.40 6.83
N VAL A 159 -7.24 1.53 7.14
CA VAL A 159 -8.28 0.71 6.52
C VAL A 159 -8.60 1.27 5.12
N GLN A 160 -8.30 0.49 4.09
CA GLN A 160 -8.50 0.92 2.70
C GLN A 160 -9.84 0.47 2.11
N ILE A 161 -10.35 -0.65 2.58
CA ILE A 161 -11.63 -1.20 2.11
C ILE A 161 -12.44 -1.60 3.34
N MET A 162 -13.70 -1.20 3.37
CA MET A 162 -14.69 -1.68 4.32
C MET A 162 -16.04 -1.76 3.63
N LYS A 163 -16.64 -2.95 3.58
CA LYS A 163 -17.97 -3.13 2.97
C LYS A 163 -18.65 -4.41 3.46
N ASP A 164 -19.96 -4.42 3.40
CA ASP A 164 -20.72 -5.67 3.42
C ASP A 164 -20.69 -6.35 2.03
N LEU A 165 -21.08 -7.61 1.97
CA LEU A 165 -21.10 -8.39 0.74
C LEU A 165 -22.53 -8.64 0.20
N LYS A 166 -23.53 -7.88 0.66
CA LYS A 166 -24.87 -7.92 0.06
C LYS A 166 -24.81 -7.44 -1.38
N GLN A 167 -25.46 -8.16 -2.26
CA GLN A 167 -25.51 -7.80 -3.68
C GLN A 167 -26.66 -6.84 -3.99
N THR A 168 -27.75 -6.94 -3.23
CA THR A 168 -28.96 -6.12 -3.37
C THR A 168 -29.49 -5.74 -2.02
N TYR A 169 -30.29 -4.67 -1.97
CA TYR A 169 -31.04 -4.32 -0.77
C TYR A 169 -32.12 -5.37 -0.50
N ASP A 170 -32.19 -5.79 0.75
CA ASP A 170 -33.30 -6.54 1.36
C ASP A 170 -33.41 -6.14 2.85
N VAL A 171 -34.46 -6.58 3.52
CA VAL A 171 -34.76 -6.27 4.92
C VAL A 171 -34.04 -7.19 5.92
N SER A 172 -32.90 -7.74 5.56
CA SER A 172 -32.09 -8.62 6.42
C SER A 172 -30.78 -7.96 6.86
N LEU A 173 -30.23 -8.46 7.98
CA LEU A 173 -28.89 -8.08 8.43
C LEU A 173 -27.82 -8.60 7.44
N PRO A 174 -26.72 -7.86 7.22
CA PRO A 174 -25.56 -8.37 6.48
C PRO A 174 -24.98 -9.61 7.15
N GLU A 175 -24.92 -10.74 6.41
CA GLU A 175 -24.33 -11.99 6.92
C GLU A 175 -22.81 -11.99 6.78
N LEU A 176 -22.28 -11.34 5.74
CA LEU A 176 -20.84 -11.23 5.48
C LEU A 176 -20.44 -9.78 5.30
N ALA A 177 -19.31 -9.41 5.88
CA ALA A 177 -18.65 -8.13 5.65
C ALA A 177 -17.15 -8.33 5.65
N VAL A 178 -16.43 -7.44 4.95
CA VAL A 178 -14.99 -7.52 4.79
C VAL A 178 -14.33 -6.16 5.00
N MET A 179 -13.10 -6.18 5.45
CA MET A 179 -12.20 -5.03 5.42
C MET A 179 -10.81 -5.45 4.96
N CYS A 180 -10.08 -4.51 4.37
CA CYS A 180 -8.68 -4.66 4.01
C CYS A 180 -7.90 -3.53 4.69
N VAL A 181 -6.81 -3.90 5.34
CA VAL A 181 -5.95 -2.97 6.07
C VAL A 181 -4.61 -2.85 5.35
N ASN A 182 -4.11 -1.64 5.17
CA ASN A 182 -2.73 -1.41 4.78
C ASN A 182 -1.89 -1.32 6.06
N LEU A 183 -0.99 -2.28 6.24
CA LEU A 183 -0.04 -2.34 7.34
C LEU A 183 1.38 -2.22 6.80
N LEU A 184 2.11 -1.24 7.32
CA LEU A 184 3.54 -1.04 7.06
C LEU A 184 4.32 -1.41 8.31
N PHE A 185 5.47 -2.06 8.14
CA PHE A 185 6.29 -2.45 9.29
C PHE A 185 7.79 -2.38 8.97
N LEU A 186 8.58 -2.06 10.00
CA LEU A 186 10.03 -2.06 10.01
C LEU A 186 10.54 -3.13 10.98
N GLY A 187 11.71 -3.67 10.71
CA GLY A 187 12.38 -4.66 11.54
C GLY A 187 12.14 -6.10 11.11
N GLU A 188 12.97 -6.96 11.65
CA GLU A 188 12.90 -8.42 11.44
C GLU A 188 11.89 -9.06 12.40
N ASN A 189 11.23 -10.12 11.96
CA ASN A 189 10.33 -10.96 12.77
C ASN A 189 9.08 -10.27 13.36
N VAL A 190 8.75 -9.06 12.91
CA VAL A 190 7.55 -8.32 13.38
C VAL A 190 6.23 -8.87 12.83
N LEU A 191 6.28 -9.74 11.82
CA LEU A 191 5.08 -10.24 11.15
C LEU A 191 4.19 -11.06 12.09
N ASP A 192 4.76 -11.98 12.83
CA ASP A 192 4.01 -12.85 13.74
C ASP A 192 3.39 -12.06 14.90
N GLU A 193 4.12 -11.08 15.44
CA GLU A 193 3.59 -10.17 16.45
C GLU A 193 2.43 -9.32 15.91
N THR A 194 2.56 -8.80 14.70
CA THR A 194 1.51 -8.01 14.06
C THR A 194 0.26 -8.85 13.82
N ILE A 195 0.42 -10.10 13.37
CA ILE A 195 -0.70 -11.04 13.21
C ILE A 195 -1.36 -11.36 14.56
N ALA A 196 -0.58 -11.54 15.62
CA ALA A 196 -1.11 -11.75 16.96
C ALA A 196 -1.92 -10.55 17.47
N LYS A 197 -1.43 -9.33 17.25
CA LYS A 197 -2.18 -8.09 17.56
C LYS A 197 -3.49 -8.01 16.80
N LEU A 198 -3.49 -8.32 15.49
CA LEU A 198 -4.72 -8.34 14.68
C LEU A 198 -5.74 -9.34 15.22
N ARG A 199 -5.30 -10.56 15.57
CA ARG A 199 -6.17 -11.58 16.17
C ARG A 199 -6.79 -11.10 17.47
N ARG A 200 -5.97 -10.56 18.37
CA ARG A 200 -6.46 -9.99 19.64
C ARG A 200 -7.54 -8.94 19.42
N VAL A 201 -7.32 -7.98 18.52
CA VAL A 201 -8.31 -6.94 18.19
C VAL A 201 -9.59 -7.56 17.65
N CYS A 202 -9.52 -8.57 16.78
CA CYS A 202 -10.70 -9.26 16.28
C CYS A 202 -11.48 -9.97 17.39
N GLU A 203 -10.79 -10.66 18.31
CA GLU A 203 -11.39 -11.36 19.44
C GLU A 203 -12.07 -10.39 20.44
N GLU A 204 -11.39 -9.31 20.80
CA GLU A 204 -11.92 -8.26 21.67
C GLU A 204 -13.13 -7.56 21.03
N SER A 205 -13.07 -7.29 19.73
CA SER A 205 -14.19 -6.68 18.99
C SER A 205 -15.39 -7.62 18.95
N ALA A 206 -15.16 -8.91 18.70
CA ALA A 206 -16.23 -9.91 18.73
C ALA A 206 -16.88 -9.97 20.11
N ALA A 207 -16.09 -10.02 21.18
CA ALA A 207 -16.60 -10.02 22.55
C ALA A 207 -17.43 -8.77 22.86
N ALA A 208 -16.93 -7.58 22.48
CA ALA A 208 -17.64 -6.31 22.70
C ALA A 208 -18.97 -6.23 21.94
N ILE A 209 -19.01 -6.78 20.71
CA ILE A 209 -20.25 -6.84 19.94
C ILE A 209 -21.21 -7.85 20.53
N MET A 210 -20.77 -9.04 20.92
CA MET A 210 -21.64 -10.06 21.52
C MET A 210 -22.36 -9.57 22.78
N GLN A 211 -21.69 -8.79 23.63
CA GLN A 211 -22.33 -8.15 24.81
C GLN A 211 -23.52 -7.25 24.46
N LYS A 212 -23.60 -6.70 23.25
CA LYS A 212 -24.74 -5.88 22.82
C LYS A 212 -25.95 -6.72 22.40
N TYR A 213 -25.77 -8.02 22.22
CA TYR A 213 -26.82 -8.97 21.83
C TYR A 213 -27.33 -9.81 23.03
N GLU A 214 -26.72 -9.70 24.21
CA GLU A 214 -27.19 -10.25 25.50
C GLU A 214 -28.21 -9.32 26.15
#